data_0be7f842812da3578ad7007eaadb57c5
#
_entry.id   0be7f842812da3578ad7007eaadb57c5
#
_cell.length_a   1.000
_cell.length_b   1.000
_cell.length_c   1.000
_cell.angle_alpha   90.00
_cell.angle_beta   90.00
_cell.angle_gamma   90.00
#
_symmetry.space_group_name_H-M   'P 1'
#
loop_
_entity.id
_entity.type
_entity.pdbx_description
1 polymer ?
#
loop_
_entity_poly.entity_id
_entity_poly.type
_entity_poly.pdbx_seq_one_letter_code
_entity_poly.pdbx_strand_id
1 'polypeptide(L)'
;MTIPVISQEVKSEWKFESQRPAIAPASYIDTKTTFEGKPTLTLKGGGKAYAAGHWYKVVSVEPGAYYQFRTYFKSSYVDEPDRSILAKIIWQNESDQVVGYREYPATLLNKAKNGWSIIEQPYKVPDDAKKAKLELHYRWDSDGIVHFGETSFQKTNPPEPRMVRLGTIHHRPRNSKSSLENLVQFSELITKAGEQKADIVCLPEGITIVGTEHDYVSASEPVPGPTTKFLGEVARKNNLYIVAGLLEKEGDAVYNTAVLIDRTGNLAGKYRKASLPREEIDGGVTPGDAFPVFDTDFGRIGIMICWDVTFPEPARALAQQGAEVIFLPIWGGDVKLAMARAIENQVYLVSSTYDMITAVFDLEGEVMKEAKEDNPVIVVEVNLNEQKLWPWLGDFKNRIPREMPSQKAIGYKTN
;
A
#
# COMPACT_ATOMS: atom_id res chain seq x y z
N MET A 1 -46.02 17.48 -41.05
CA MET A 1 -45.84 18.19 -39.79
C MET A 1 -44.86 17.42 -38.96
N THR A 2 -43.61 17.82 -39.00
CA THR A 2 -42.53 17.26 -38.18
C THR A 2 -42.45 18.05 -36.88
N ILE A 3 -42.78 17.40 -35.77
CA ILE A 3 -42.65 17.99 -34.43
C ILE A 3 -41.15 18.02 -34.09
N PRO A 4 -40.58 19.19 -33.74
CA PRO A 4 -39.19 19.24 -33.30
C PRO A 4 -39.08 18.59 -31.92
N VAL A 5 -38.23 17.58 -31.82
CA VAL A 5 -37.80 17.03 -30.53
C VAL A 5 -36.93 18.10 -29.86
N ILE A 6 -37.52 18.81 -28.89
CA ILE A 6 -36.78 19.70 -27.99
C ILE A 6 -35.94 18.78 -27.11
N SER A 7 -34.65 18.70 -27.39
CA SER A 7 -33.68 18.12 -26.48
C SER A 7 -33.67 18.99 -25.21
N GLN A 8 -34.22 18.48 -24.11
CA GLN A 8 -33.99 19.10 -22.83
C GLN A 8 -32.47 19.03 -22.57
N GLU A 9 -31.81 20.20 -22.62
CA GLU A 9 -30.44 20.33 -22.08
C GLU A 9 -30.47 19.94 -20.61
N VAL A 10 -29.84 18.82 -20.29
CA VAL A 10 -29.59 18.41 -18.92
C VAL A 10 -28.60 19.43 -18.36
N LYS A 11 -29.07 20.45 -17.65
CA LYS A 11 -28.22 21.41 -16.94
C LYS A 11 -27.47 20.64 -15.83
N SER A 12 -26.22 20.33 -16.10
CA SER A 12 -25.31 19.77 -15.09
C SER A 12 -24.78 20.90 -14.21
N GLU A 13 -24.75 20.67 -12.89
CA GLU A 13 -24.03 21.56 -11.95
C GLU A 13 -22.50 21.50 -12.14
N TRP A 14 -22.02 20.52 -12.90
CA TRP A 14 -20.62 20.33 -13.23
C TRP A 14 -20.20 21.24 -14.39
N LYS A 15 -19.02 21.86 -14.22
CA LYS A 15 -18.37 22.71 -15.23
C LYS A 15 -17.08 22.04 -15.68
N PHE A 16 -16.74 22.23 -16.95
CA PHE A 16 -15.45 21.76 -17.49
C PHE A 16 -14.40 22.87 -17.43
N GLU A 17 -13.17 22.50 -17.07
CA GLU A 17 -12.01 23.38 -17.05
C GLU A 17 -10.76 22.66 -17.57
N SER A 18 -9.90 23.40 -18.26
CA SER A 18 -8.54 23.00 -18.63
C SER A 18 -7.63 24.20 -18.49
N GLN A 19 -6.37 23.98 -18.15
CA GLN A 19 -5.37 25.04 -17.94
C GLN A 19 -5.19 25.92 -19.18
N ARG A 20 -5.42 25.37 -20.36
CA ARG A 20 -5.41 26.09 -21.64
C ARG A 20 -6.17 25.31 -22.71
N PRO A 21 -6.79 25.98 -23.67
CA PRO A 21 -7.62 25.31 -24.69
C PRO A 21 -6.83 24.29 -25.53
N ALA A 22 -5.55 24.54 -25.80
CA ALA A 22 -4.72 23.66 -26.64
C ALA A 22 -4.58 22.24 -26.10
N ILE A 23 -4.58 22.07 -24.75
CA ILE A 23 -4.46 20.78 -24.10
C ILE A 23 -5.79 20.20 -23.62
N ALA A 24 -6.89 20.91 -23.82
CA ALA A 24 -8.19 20.42 -23.38
C ALA A 24 -8.56 19.10 -24.06
N PRO A 25 -8.96 18.07 -23.30
CA PRO A 25 -9.63 16.89 -23.83
C PRO A 25 -11.01 17.26 -24.35
N ALA A 26 -11.59 16.45 -25.20
CA ALA A 26 -13.01 16.57 -25.51
C ALA A 26 -13.83 16.28 -24.26
N SER A 27 -14.81 17.15 -23.96
CA SER A 27 -15.67 17.07 -22.78
C SER A 27 -17.13 17.15 -23.16
N TYR A 28 -17.96 16.24 -22.71
CA TYR A 28 -19.39 16.20 -22.98
C TYR A 28 -20.15 15.34 -21.95
N ILE A 29 -21.48 15.53 -21.92
CA ILE A 29 -22.38 14.67 -21.16
C ILE A 29 -22.81 13.54 -22.10
N ASP A 30 -22.45 12.28 -21.72
CA ASP A 30 -22.82 11.11 -22.50
C ASP A 30 -24.13 10.50 -21.99
N THR A 31 -25.12 10.43 -22.88
CA THR A 31 -26.44 9.82 -22.61
C THR A 31 -26.50 8.34 -23.02
N LYS A 32 -25.48 7.83 -23.72
CA LYS A 32 -25.42 6.45 -24.20
C LYS A 32 -24.72 5.56 -23.17
N THR A 33 -23.58 6.00 -22.63
CA THR A 33 -22.90 5.34 -21.51
C THR A 33 -23.48 5.89 -20.22
N THR A 34 -24.34 5.11 -19.58
CA THR A 34 -25.04 5.55 -18.37
C THR A 34 -24.57 4.78 -17.15
N PHE A 35 -24.60 5.42 -15.99
CA PHE A 35 -24.45 4.78 -14.69
C PHE A 35 -25.82 4.76 -13.99
N GLU A 36 -26.35 3.57 -13.71
CA GLU A 36 -27.69 3.38 -13.13
C GLU A 36 -28.80 4.20 -13.86
N GLY A 37 -28.70 4.21 -15.21
CA GLY A 37 -29.66 4.93 -16.06
C GLY A 37 -29.45 6.46 -16.17
N LYS A 38 -28.47 7.03 -15.44
CA LYS A 38 -28.13 8.46 -15.50
C LYS A 38 -26.99 8.73 -16.49
N PRO A 39 -27.01 9.85 -17.23
CA PRO A 39 -25.92 10.29 -18.09
C PRO A 39 -24.60 10.45 -17.33
N THR A 40 -23.48 10.30 -18.05
CA THR A 40 -22.13 10.41 -17.47
C THR A 40 -21.40 11.67 -17.94
N LEU A 41 -20.50 12.17 -17.09
CA LEU A 41 -19.55 13.22 -17.43
C LEU A 41 -18.36 12.56 -18.14
N THR A 42 -18.14 12.90 -19.40
CA THR A 42 -17.15 12.20 -20.23
C THR A 42 -16.00 13.11 -20.62
N LEU A 43 -14.78 12.56 -20.56
CA LEU A 43 -13.55 13.17 -21.06
C LEU A 43 -12.87 12.20 -22.02
N LYS A 44 -12.33 12.71 -23.14
CA LYS A 44 -11.66 11.93 -24.17
C LYS A 44 -10.41 12.64 -24.67
N GLY A 45 -9.28 11.92 -24.77
CA GLY A 45 -7.97 12.45 -25.17
C GLY A 45 -7.94 13.08 -26.57
N GLY A 46 -8.64 12.49 -27.55
CA GLY A 46 -8.79 13.06 -28.89
C GLY A 46 -7.48 13.12 -29.68
N GLY A 47 -6.60 12.15 -29.51
CA GLY A 47 -5.29 12.06 -30.18
C GLY A 47 -4.18 12.90 -29.53
N LYS A 48 -4.43 13.52 -28.37
CA LYS A 48 -3.46 14.39 -27.69
C LYS A 48 -2.83 13.70 -26.49
N ALA A 49 -1.62 13.18 -26.59
CA ALA A 49 -0.88 12.58 -25.47
C ALA A 49 -0.64 13.54 -24.28
N TYR A 50 -0.82 14.84 -24.53
CA TYR A 50 -0.72 15.90 -23.53
C TYR A 50 -2.09 16.43 -23.08
N ALA A 51 -3.20 15.75 -23.43
CA ALA A 51 -4.54 16.14 -22.98
C ALA A 51 -4.57 16.28 -21.46
N ALA A 52 -5.18 17.37 -20.96
CA ALA A 52 -5.36 17.59 -19.53
C ALA A 52 -6.58 18.49 -19.29
N GLY A 53 -7.50 18.02 -18.48
CA GLY A 53 -8.70 18.77 -18.12
C GLY A 53 -9.54 18.02 -17.10
N HIS A 54 -10.55 18.69 -16.56
CA HIS A 54 -11.36 18.11 -15.50
C HIS A 54 -12.77 18.69 -15.49
N TRP A 55 -13.70 17.89 -15.01
CA TRP A 55 -14.99 18.36 -14.54
C TRP A 55 -14.87 18.82 -13.11
N TYR A 56 -15.53 19.92 -12.74
CA TYR A 56 -15.57 20.36 -11.35
C TYR A 56 -16.95 20.85 -10.93
N LYS A 57 -17.21 20.77 -9.63
CA LYS A 57 -18.29 21.51 -8.96
C LYS A 57 -17.85 21.97 -7.59
N VAL A 58 -18.47 23.03 -7.09
CA VAL A 58 -18.22 23.58 -5.76
C VAL A 58 -19.43 23.28 -4.89
N VAL A 59 -19.17 22.78 -3.68
CA VAL A 59 -20.20 22.48 -2.67
C VAL A 59 -19.83 23.15 -1.35
N SER A 60 -20.85 23.54 -0.56
CA SER A 60 -20.64 24.05 0.78
C SER A 60 -20.30 22.91 1.74
N VAL A 61 -19.43 23.19 2.72
CA VAL A 61 -19.00 22.23 3.74
C VAL A 61 -18.98 22.85 5.14
N GLU A 62 -19.04 22.01 6.16
CA GLU A 62 -18.90 22.42 7.56
C GLU A 62 -17.46 22.19 8.03
N PRO A 63 -16.76 23.23 8.55
CA PRO A 63 -15.43 23.08 9.12
C PRO A 63 -15.36 21.98 10.20
N GLY A 64 -14.26 21.21 10.20
CA GLY A 64 -14.02 20.13 11.16
C GLY A 64 -14.88 18.87 10.97
N ALA A 65 -15.94 18.91 10.17
CA ALA A 65 -16.78 17.75 9.86
C ALA A 65 -16.07 16.79 8.89
N TYR A 66 -16.50 15.54 8.87
CA TYR A 66 -16.04 14.54 7.90
C TYR A 66 -17.05 14.41 6.75
N TYR A 67 -16.53 14.27 5.54
CA TYR A 67 -17.32 14.03 4.33
C TYR A 67 -16.76 12.83 3.56
N GLN A 68 -17.64 11.92 3.16
CA GLN A 68 -17.32 10.81 2.28
C GLN A 68 -17.42 11.28 0.83
N PHE A 69 -16.28 11.31 0.14
CA PHE A 69 -16.23 11.45 -1.30
C PHE A 69 -16.41 10.08 -1.96
N ARG A 70 -17.19 10.02 -3.02
CA ARG A 70 -17.34 8.82 -3.83
C ARG A 70 -17.66 9.19 -5.27
N THR A 71 -16.99 8.58 -6.23
CA THR A 71 -17.34 8.66 -7.64
C THR A 71 -17.10 7.33 -8.33
N TYR A 72 -17.96 7.00 -9.28
CA TYR A 72 -17.80 5.83 -10.14
C TYR A 72 -17.24 6.28 -11.49
N PHE A 73 -16.37 5.48 -12.09
CA PHE A 73 -15.89 5.73 -13.42
C PHE A 73 -15.76 4.43 -14.23
N LYS A 74 -15.87 4.58 -15.54
CA LYS A 74 -15.58 3.53 -16.51
C LYS A 74 -14.64 4.09 -17.55
N SER A 75 -13.54 3.41 -17.83
CA SER A 75 -12.57 3.84 -18.82
C SER A 75 -12.34 2.80 -19.90
N SER A 76 -11.88 3.26 -21.06
CA SER A 76 -11.51 2.44 -22.19
C SER A 76 -10.31 3.06 -22.88
N TYR A 77 -9.37 2.24 -23.33
CA TYR A 77 -8.16 2.67 -24.04
C TYR A 77 -7.28 3.64 -23.25
N VAL A 78 -7.30 3.59 -21.93
CA VAL A 78 -6.40 4.34 -21.04
C VAL A 78 -5.23 3.45 -20.67
N ASP A 79 -4.01 3.83 -21.07
CA ASP A 79 -2.80 3.03 -20.87
C ASP A 79 -2.46 2.89 -19.38
N GLU A 80 -2.48 4.00 -18.65
CA GLU A 80 -2.09 4.07 -17.24
C GLU A 80 -3.19 4.76 -16.41
N PRO A 81 -4.27 4.02 -16.03
CA PRO A 81 -5.43 4.61 -15.35
C PRO A 81 -5.07 5.36 -14.05
N ASP A 82 -4.18 4.82 -13.22
CA ASP A 82 -3.77 5.44 -11.95
C ASP A 82 -3.10 6.81 -12.15
N ARG A 83 -2.48 7.02 -13.30
CA ARG A 83 -1.82 8.26 -13.67
C ARG A 83 -2.76 9.25 -14.39
N SER A 84 -3.69 8.72 -15.16
CA SER A 84 -4.51 9.50 -16.09
C SER A 84 -5.87 9.89 -15.53
N ILE A 85 -6.44 9.07 -14.62
CA ILE A 85 -7.77 9.28 -14.05
C ILE A 85 -7.63 9.49 -12.55
N LEU A 86 -8.08 10.65 -12.07
CA LEU A 86 -8.03 10.94 -10.64
C LEU A 86 -9.17 11.88 -10.21
N ALA A 87 -9.48 11.84 -8.94
CA ALA A 87 -10.32 12.84 -8.29
C ALA A 87 -9.49 13.63 -7.28
N LYS A 88 -9.80 14.88 -7.05
CA LYS A 88 -9.22 15.64 -5.97
C LYS A 88 -10.19 16.66 -5.39
N ILE A 89 -9.91 17.07 -4.16
CA ILE A 89 -10.67 18.08 -3.44
C ILE A 89 -9.74 19.25 -3.14
N ILE A 90 -10.23 20.47 -3.42
CA ILE A 90 -9.57 21.71 -3.08
C ILE A 90 -10.48 22.43 -2.09
N TRP A 91 -9.95 22.67 -0.88
CA TRP A 91 -10.66 23.38 0.15
C TRP A 91 -10.57 24.88 -0.06
N GLN A 92 -11.68 25.60 0.12
CA GLN A 92 -11.75 27.03 -0.06
C GLN A 92 -12.49 27.70 1.10
N ASN A 93 -12.04 28.90 1.46
CA ASN A 93 -12.76 29.75 2.40
C ASN A 93 -13.95 30.47 1.71
N GLU A 94 -14.63 31.33 2.43
CA GLU A 94 -15.77 32.12 1.94
C GLU A 94 -15.41 32.96 0.69
N SER A 95 -14.18 33.46 0.61
CA SER A 95 -13.67 34.30 -0.48
C SER A 95 -13.05 33.48 -1.63
N ASP A 96 -13.30 32.18 -1.73
CA ASP A 96 -12.77 31.25 -2.73
C ASP A 96 -11.23 31.08 -2.70
N GLN A 97 -10.58 31.52 -1.65
CA GLN A 97 -9.15 31.29 -1.47
C GLN A 97 -8.91 29.86 -0.98
N VAL A 98 -7.89 29.21 -1.51
CA VAL A 98 -7.47 27.86 -1.08
C VAL A 98 -6.95 27.91 0.35
N VAL A 99 -7.47 27.00 1.19
CA VAL A 99 -7.11 26.84 2.59
C VAL A 99 -6.68 25.41 2.87
N GLY A 100 -5.98 25.20 3.97
CA GLY A 100 -5.41 23.90 4.29
C GLY A 100 -4.26 23.53 3.37
N TYR A 101 -4.17 22.26 3.05
CA TYR A 101 -3.20 21.76 2.07
C TYR A 101 -3.69 22.01 0.65
N ARG A 102 -2.76 22.07 -0.32
CA ARG A 102 -3.08 22.47 -1.70
C ARG A 102 -4.01 21.52 -2.41
N GLU A 103 -3.96 20.22 -2.08
CA GLU A 103 -4.86 19.24 -2.66
C GLU A 103 -5.00 17.99 -1.80
N TYR A 104 -6.11 17.32 -1.99
CA TYR A 104 -6.43 16.04 -1.37
C TYR A 104 -6.84 15.08 -2.50
N PRO A 105 -5.86 14.36 -3.09
CA PRO A 105 -6.16 13.40 -4.14
C PRO A 105 -6.84 12.17 -3.55
N ALA A 106 -7.76 11.60 -4.31
CA ALA A 106 -8.24 10.25 -4.07
C ALA A 106 -7.63 9.30 -5.09
N THR A 107 -7.23 8.13 -4.64
CA THR A 107 -6.69 7.07 -5.49
C THR A 107 -7.78 6.18 -6.07
N LEU A 108 -7.42 5.45 -7.12
CA LEU A 108 -8.28 4.43 -7.69
C LEU A 108 -8.40 3.24 -6.73
N LEU A 109 -9.62 2.77 -6.54
CA LEU A 109 -9.89 1.53 -5.84
C LEU A 109 -10.38 0.49 -6.85
N ASN A 110 -9.68 -0.62 -6.95
CA ASN A 110 -9.98 -1.70 -7.89
C ASN A 110 -11.22 -2.52 -7.50
N LYS A 111 -12.32 -1.86 -7.20
CA LYS A 111 -13.61 -2.50 -6.97
C LYS A 111 -14.52 -2.21 -8.15
N ALA A 112 -14.36 -3.01 -9.21
CA ALA A 112 -15.27 -2.93 -10.35
C ALA A 112 -16.58 -3.66 -10.03
N LYS A 113 -17.70 -2.96 -10.17
CA LYS A 113 -19.04 -3.55 -10.22
C LYS A 113 -19.62 -3.27 -11.61
N ASN A 114 -19.97 -4.32 -12.33
CA ASN A 114 -20.50 -4.20 -13.70
C ASN A 114 -19.58 -3.40 -14.67
N GLY A 115 -18.26 -3.54 -14.52
CA GLY A 115 -17.26 -2.82 -15.31
C GLY A 115 -17.04 -1.35 -14.92
N TRP A 116 -17.55 -0.93 -13.77
CA TRP A 116 -17.29 0.38 -13.16
C TRP A 116 -16.30 0.24 -12.02
N SER A 117 -15.32 1.12 -11.99
CA SER A 117 -14.39 1.31 -10.88
C SER A 117 -14.90 2.41 -9.95
N ILE A 118 -14.38 2.45 -8.73
CA ILE A 118 -14.77 3.43 -7.72
C ILE A 118 -13.54 4.17 -7.20
N ILE A 119 -13.69 5.48 -6.99
CA ILE A 119 -12.79 6.30 -6.18
C ILE A 119 -13.58 6.73 -4.96
N GLU A 120 -13.15 6.35 -3.76
CA GLU A 120 -13.81 6.78 -2.54
C GLU A 120 -12.83 6.98 -1.40
N GLN A 121 -13.06 8.04 -0.61
CA GLN A 121 -12.27 8.33 0.57
C GLN A 121 -13.02 9.30 1.48
N PRO A 122 -12.95 9.12 2.82
CA PRO A 122 -13.41 10.12 3.78
C PRO A 122 -12.37 11.23 3.94
N TYR A 123 -12.83 12.47 4.12
CA TYR A 123 -11.97 13.63 4.33
C TYR A 123 -12.48 14.45 5.51
N LYS A 124 -11.55 14.89 6.36
CA LYS A 124 -11.82 15.92 7.37
C LYS A 124 -11.71 17.29 6.73
N VAL A 125 -12.75 18.10 6.88
CA VAL A 125 -12.75 19.49 6.40
C VAL A 125 -11.81 20.33 7.27
N PRO A 126 -10.87 21.11 6.69
CA PRO A 126 -10.06 22.04 7.44
C PRO A 126 -10.92 23.10 8.16
N ASP A 127 -10.45 23.59 9.30
CA ASP A 127 -11.23 24.51 10.15
C ASP A 127 -11.58 25.83 9.46
N ASP A 128 -10.73 26.29 8.53
CA ASP A 128 -10.94 27.52 7.75
C ASP A 128 -11.73 27.31 6.45
N ALA A 129 -12.08 26.07 6.09
CA ALA A 129 -12.79 25.78 4.86
C ALA A 129 -14.30 25.95 5.00
N LYS A 130 -14.93 26.53 3.98
CA LYS A 130 -16.39 26.70 3.84
C LYS A 130 -16.93 26.06 2.57
N LYS A 131 -16.05 25.78 1.63
CA LYS A 131 -16.39 25.20 0.32
C LYS A 131 -15.38 24.11 -0.02
N ALA A 132 -15.83 23.11 -0.79
CA ALA A 132 -15.00 22.11 -1.42
C ALA A 132 -15.20 22.18 -2.94
N LYS A 133 -14.12 22.43 -3.70
CA LYS A 133 -14.11 22.25 -5.15
C LYS A 133 -13.73 20.81 -5.44
N LEU A 134 -14.69 20.03 -5.93
CA LEU A 134 -14.51 18.62 -6.31
C LEU A 134 -14.11 18.60 -7.78
N GLU A 135 -13.03 17.90 -8.10
CA GLU A 135 -12.50 17.80 -9.46
C GLU A 135 -12.36 16.33 -9.88
N LEU A 136 -12.79 16.04 -11.13
CA LEU A 136 -12.69 14.74 -11.80
C LEU A 136 -11.80 14.90 -13.03
N HIS A 137 -10.61 14.36 -12.99
CA HIS A 137 -9.56 14.62 -13.97
C HIS A 137 -9.37 13.50 -14.97
N TYR A 138 -9.00 13.92 -16.19
CA TYR A 138 -8.36 13.09 -17.21
C TYR A 138 -7.14 13.81 -17.77
N ARG A 139 -6.00 13.09 -17.89
CA ARG A 139 -4.75 13.70 -18.35
C ARG A 139 -3.78 12.69 -18.96
N TRP A 140 -2.93 13.20 -19.88
CA TRP A 140 -1.73 12.54 -20.39
C TRP A 140 -1.97 11.19 -21.08
N ASP A 141 -3.09 11.03 -21.72
CA ASP A 141 -3.42 9.86 -22.51
C ASP A 141 -4.12 10.31 -23.81
N SER A 142 -3.68 9.76 -24.96
CA SER A 142 -4.13 10.23 -26.28
C SER A 142 -5.48 9.66 -26.70
N ASP A 143 -5.70 8.40 -26.42
CA ASP A 143 -6.79 7.61 -27.02
C ASP A 143 -7.86 7.25 -26.02
N GLY A 144 -7.55 7.43 -24.75
CA GLY A 144 -8.42 7.08 -23.65
C GLY A 144 -9.72 7.87 -23.61
N ILE A 145 -10.71 7.19 -23.05
CA ILE A 145 -12.02 7.75 -22.71
C ILE A 145 -12.31 7.41 -21.25
N VAL A 146 -12.79 8.36 -20.49
CA VAL A 146 -13.33 8.14 -19.15
C VAL A 146 -14.73 8.70 -19.02
N HIS A 147 -15.62 7.89 -18.47
CA HIS A 147 -16.99 8.24 -18.12
C HIS A 147 -17.10 8.27 -16.61
N PHE A 148 -17.36 9.43 -16.01
CA PHE A 148 -17.66 9.55 -14.60
C PHE A 148 -19.17 9.42 -14.38
N GLY A 149 -19.55 8.48 -13.56
CA GLY A 149 -20.93 8.22 -13.16
C GLY A 149 -21.39 9.11 -12.01
N GLU A 150 -22.14 8.51 -11.07
CA GLU A 150 -22.58 9.25 -9.90
C GLU A 150 -21.39 9.70 -9.04
N THR A 151 -21.40 10.97 -8.65
CA THR A 151 -20.45 11.55 -7.72
C THR A 151 -21.20 12.11 -6.53
N SER A 152 -20.85 11.63 -5.33
CA SER A 152 -21.41 12.08 -4.05
C SER A 152 -20.34 12.64 -3.14
N PHE A 153 -20.71 13.64 -2.36
CA PHE A 153 -19.90 14.21 -1.29
C PHE A 153 -20.82 14.54 -0.12
N GLN A 154 -20.87 13.65 0.85
CA GLN A 154 -21.87 13.69 1.91
C GLN A 154 -21.20 13.65 3.26
N LYS A 155 -21.76 14.39 4.22
CA LYS A 155 -21.33 14.37 5.62
C LYS A 155 -21.40 12.94 6.17
N THR A 156 -20.37 12.54 6.89
CA THR A 156 -20.24 11.22 7.49
C THR A 156 -19.62 11.31 8.88
N ASN A 157 -19.61 10.20 9.59
CA ASN A 157 -18.84 10.09 10.82
C ASN A 157 -17.33 9.99 10.52
N PRO A 158 -16.47 10.39 11.46
CA PRO A 158 -15.05 10.03 11.38
C PRO A 158 -14.90 8.53 11.13
N PRO A 159 -13.93 8.10 10.28
CA PRO A 159 -13.63 6.69 10.16
C PRO A 159 -13.16 6.12 11.51
N GLU A 160 -13.65 4.94 11.86
CA GLU A 160 -13.18 4.23 13.05
C GLU A 160 -11.66 3.96 12.94
N PRO A 161 -10.88 4.20 14.00
CA PRO A 161 -9.47 3.90 14.01
C PRO A 161 -9.22 2.40 13.76
N ARG A 162 -8.28 2.08 12.87
CA ARG A 162 -7.82 0.70 12.66
C ARG A 162 -6.54 0.47 13.44
N MET A 163 -6.71 0.18 14.73
CA MET A 163 -5.59 -0.01 15.66
C MET A 163 -4.97 -1.40 15.48
N VAL A 164 -3.65 -1.46 15.33
CA VAL A 164 -2.87 -2.68 15.18
C VAL A 164 -1.63 -2.63 16.07
N ARG A 165 -1.30 -3.73 16.70
CA ARG A 165 -0.12 -3.89 17.54
C ARG A 165 0.95 -4.66 16.81
N LEU A 166 1.95 -3.94 16.31
CA LEU A 166 3.09 -4.44 15.56
C LEU A 166 4.20 -4.86 16.54
N GLY A 167 4.54 -6.14 16.52
CA GLY A 167 5.60 -6.72 17.34
C GLY A 167 6.87 -7.02 16.54
N THR A 168 8.03 -6.93 17.18
CA THR A 168 9.30 -7.40 16.62
C THR A 168 10.23 -7.92 17.69
N ILE A 169 11.12 -8.84 17.31
CA ILE A 169 12.01 -9.57 18.20
C ILE A 169 13.46 -9.37 17.80
N HIS A 170 14.28 -8.91 18.75
CA HIS A 170 15.73 -8.85 18.64
C HIS A 170 16.33 -10.05 19.40
N HIS A 171 16.74 -11.09 18.68
CA HIS A 171 17.34 -12.27 19.29
C HIS A 171 18.23 -13.01 18.29
N ARG A 172 19.46 -13.30 18.72
CA ARG A 172 20.40 -14.13 17.97
C ARG A 172 20.63 -15.44 18.74
N PRO A 173 20.05 -16.56 18.32
CA PRO A 173 20.42 -17.87 18.86
C PRO A 173 21.93 -18.10 18.79
N ARG A 174 22.49 -18.63 19.88
CA ARG A 174 23.92 -18.95 19.99
C ARG A 174 24.08 -20.39 20.46
N ASN A 175 25.08 -21.09 19.92
CA ASN A 175 25.39 -22.47 20.26
C ASN A 175 24.23 -23.47 20.04
N SER A 176 23.36 -23.18 19.10
CA SER A 176 22.26 -24.06 18.72
C SER A 176 22.78 -25.20 17.85
N LYS A 177 22.33 -26.42 18.13
CA LYS A 177 22.72 -27.62 17.38
C LYS A 177 21.71 -27.96 16.27
N SER A 178 20.55 -27.31 16.24
CA SER A 178 19.50 -27.59 15.30
C SER A 178 18.55 -26.41 15.13
N SER A 179 17.82 -26.39 14.00
CA SER A 179 16.74 -25.45 13.76
C SER A 179 15.67 -25.49 14.87
N LEU A 180 15.40 -26.66 15.42
CA LEU A 180 14.40 -26.80 16.49
C LEU A 180 14.82 -26.07 17.78
N GLU A 181 16.11 -26.11 18.15
CA GLU A 181 16.59 -25.34 19.31
C GLU A 181 16.42 -23.85 19.13
N ASN A 182 16.62 -23.34 17.90
CA ASN A 182 16.33 -21.96 17.57
C ASN A 182 14.84 -21.64 17.71
N LEU A 183 13.98 -22.49 17.17
CA LEU A 183 12.53 -22.30 17.22
C LEU A 183 12.00 -22.27 18.66
N VAL A 184 12.56 -23.10 19.57
CA VAL A 184 12.21 -23.08 20.99
C VAL A 184 12.56 -21.73 21.61
N GLN A 185 13.77 -21.18 21.35
CA GLN A 185 14.18 -19.87 21.86
C GLN A 185 13.26 -18.76 21.34
N PHE A 186 12.93 -18.75 20.04
CA PHE A 186 12.01 -17.78 19.47
C PHE A 186 10.59 -17.93 20.03
N SER A 187 10.11 -19.15 20.30
CA SER A 187 8.76 -19.38 20.81
C SER A 187 8.51 -18.73 22.18
N GLU A 188 9.54 -18.68 23.04
CA GLU A 188 9.46 -17.99 24.33
C GLU A 188 9.29 -16.47 24.14
N LEU A 189 9.98 -15.89 23.15
CA LEU A 189 9.90 -14.47 22.84
C LEU A 189 8.59 -14.13 22.12
N ILE A 190 8.08 -14.99 21.23
CA ILE A 190 6.77 -14.85 20.63
C ILE A 190 5.68 -14.85 21.71
N THR A 191 5.82 -15.72 22.71
CA THR A 191 4.88 -15.75 23.85
C THR A 191 4.88 -14.42 24.61
N LYS A 192 6.06 -13.81 24.83
CA LYS A 192 6.14 -12.47 25.43
C LYS A 192 5.49 -11.38 24.56
N ALA A 193 5.56 -11.51 23.22
CA ALA A 193 4.83 -10.61 22.33
C ALA A 193 3.30 -10.80 22.46
N GLY A 194 2.84 -12.05 22.58
CA GLY A 194 1.43 -12.37 22.83
C GLY A 194 0.92 -11.83 24.17
N GLU A 195 1.73 -11.89 25.23
CA GLU A 195 1.41 -11.28 26.54
C GLU A 195 1.26 -9.76 26.43
N GLN A 196 2.02 -9.11 25.55
CA GLN A 196 1.88 -7.69 25.20
C GLN A 196 0.74 -7.43 24.19
N LYS A 197 -0.04 -8.47 23.84
CA LYS A 197 -1.18 -8.41 22.92
C LYS A 197 -0.81 -7.97 21.49
N ALA A 198 0.37 -8.37 21.00
CA ALA A 198 0.74 -8.17 19.61
C ALA A 198 -0.31 -8.81 18.68
N ASP A 199 -0.66 -8.13 17.60
CA ASP A 199 -1.48 -8.69 16.53
C ASP A 199 -0.64 -9.51 15.56
N ILE A 200 0.60 -9.08 15.36
CA ILE A 200 1.59 -9.72 14.49
C ILE A 200 2.99 -9.51 15.07
N VAL A 201 3.88 -10.47 14.88
CA VAL A 201 5.28 -10.36 15.29
C VAL A 201 6.22 -10.73 14.15
N CYS A 202 7.28 -9.94 13.97
CA CYS A 202 8.36 -10.19 13.03
C CYS A 202 9.53 -10.89 13.71
N LEU A 203 10.00 -11.99 13.13
CA LEU A 203 11.25 -12.68 13.46
C LEU A 203 12.32 -12.33 12.42
N PRO A 204 13.63 -12.52 12.74
CA PRO A 204 14.70 -12.25 11.78
C PRO A 204 14.70 -13.19 10.56
N GLU A 205 15.60 -12.91 9.64
CA GLU A 205 15.93 -13.76 8.50
C GLU A 205 16.64 -15.04 8.96
N GLY A 206 16.39 -16.17 8.28
CA GLY A 206 17.15 -17.39 8.46
C GLY A 206 17.14 -17.97 9.88
N ILE A 207 15.98 -17.95 10.55
CA ILE A 207 15.83 -18.46 11.93
C ILE A 207 16.19 -19.95 12.07
N THR A 208 16.18 -20.69 10.97
CA THR A 208 16.53 -22.13 10.93
C THR A 208 18.02 -22.38 10.81
N ILE A 209 18.81 -21.42 10.36
CA ILE A 209 20.25 -21.57 10.11
C ILE A 209 21.12 -20.80 11.11
N VAL A 210 20.63 -19.69 11.65
CA VAL A 210 21.43 -18.82 12.54
C VAL A 210 21.98 -19.58 13.73
N GLY A 211 23.29 -19.43 14.00
CA GLY A 211 23.98 -20.09 15.14
C GLY A 211 24.14 -21.60 15.04
N THR A 212 23.81 -22.21 13.90
CA THR A 212 24.03 -23.63 13.60
C THR A 212 25.24 -23.83 12.69
N GLU A 213 25.64 -25.07 12.47
CA GLU A 213 26.69 -25.47 11.50
C GLU A 213 26.11 -25.79 10.10
N HIS A 214 24.80 -25.57 9.89
CA HIS A 214 24.13 -25.81 8.61
C HIS A 214 24.49 -24.76 7.58
N ASP A 215 24.56 -25.17 6.31
CA ASP A 215 24.57 -24.29 5.14
C ASP A 215 23.12 -24.07 4.61
N TYR A 216 22.99 -23.30 3.53
CA TYR A 216 21.67 -22.98 2.94
C TYR A 216 20.90 -24.23 2.50
N VAL A 217 21.60 -25.26 2.00
CA VAL A 217 20.97 -26.48 1.50
C VAL A 217 20.55 -27.38 2.65
N SER A 218 21.45 -27.62 3.62
CA SER A 218 21.18 -28.51 4.76
C SER A 218 20.19 -27.94 5.78
N ALA A 219 20.04 -26.59 5.82
CA ALA A 219 19.02 -25.92 6.64
C ALA A 219 17.66 -25.81 5.94
N SER A 220 17.56 -26.13 4.64
CA SER A 220 16.33 -25.93 3.87
C SER A 220 15.31 -27.04 4.12
N GLU A 221 14.04 -26.67 4.17
CA GLU A 221 12.90 -27.55 4.39
C GLU A 221 11.73 -27.23 3.45
N PRO A 222 10.80 -28.15 3.20
CA PRO A 222 9.56 -27.83 2.48
C PRO A 222 8.75 -26.76 3.20
N VAL A 223 8.03 -25.93 2.44
CA VAL A 223 7.07 -24.97 2.98
C VAL A 223 5.69 -25.25 2.35
N PRO A 224 4.69 -25.73 3.13
CA PRO A 224 4.73 -25.97 4.59
C PRO A 224 5.62 -27.16 4.99
N GLY A 225 6.26 -27.03 6.18
CA GLY A 225 7.20 -27.99 6.73
C GLY A 225 7.27 -27.99 8.26
N PRO A 226 8.33 -28.57 8.85
CA PRO A 226 8.48 -28.65 10.31
C PRO A 226 8.43 -27.28 10.99
N THR A 227 9.16 -26.28 10.47
CA THR A 227 9.19 -24.92 11.03
C THR A 227 7.83 -24.26 10.99
N THR A 228 7.12 -24.32 9.85
CA THR A 228 5.79 -23.72 9.74
C THR A 228 4.74 -24.39 10.63
N LYS A 229 4.85 -25.71 10.86
CA LYS A 229 3.99 -26.41 11.81
C LYS A 229 4.25 -25.96 13.24
N PHE A 230 5.52 -25.90 13.65
CA PHE A 230 5.92 -25.43 14.97
C PHE A 230 5.43 -23.99 15.23
N LEU A 231 5.74 -23.08 14.31
CA LEU A 231 5.28 -21.68 14.41
C LEU A 231 3.76 -21.56 14.38
N GLY A 232 3.06 -22.44 13.66
CA GLY A 232 1.60 -22.52 13.64
C GLY A 232 0.99 -22.83 15.00
N GLU A 233 1.60 -23.76 15.76
CA GLU A 233 1.17 -24.05 17.14
C GLU A 233 1.40 -22.85 18.06
N VAL A 234 2.54 -22.17 17.90
CA VAL A 234 2.89 -20.98 18.68
C VAL A 234 1.96 -19.81 18.35
N ALA A 235 1.67 -19.55 17.05
CA ALA A 235 0.77 -18.52 16.59
C ALA A 235 -0.64 -18.70 17.16
N ARG A 236 -1.17 -19.92 17.06
CA ARG A 236 -2.50 -20.28 17.60
C ARG A 236 -2.59 -20.10 19.11
N LYS A 237 -1.58 -20.55 19.84
CA LYS A 237 -1.52 -20.44 21.31
C LYS A 237 -1.54 -18.99 21.77
N ASN A 238 -0.87 -18.10 21.04
CA ASN A 238 -0.73 -16.68 21.38
C ASN A 238 -1.72 -15.77 20.64
N ASN A 239 -2.57 -16.31 19.76
CA ASN A 239 -3.57 -15.59 18.96
C ASN A 239 -2.98 -14.41 18.17
N LEU A 240 -1.84 -14.59 17.49
CA LEU A 240 -1.15 -13.57 16.72
C LEU A 240 -0.64 -14.11 15.38
N TYR A 241 -0.37 -13.22 14.44
CA TYR A 241 0.33 -13.56 13.21
C TYR A 241 1.86 -13.61 13.43
N ILE A 242 2.56 -14.44 12.68
CA ILE A 242 4.03 -14.52 12.70
C ILE A 242 4.57 -14.33 11.28
N VAL A 243 5.52 -13.38 11.13
CA VAL A 243 6.40 -13.30 9.96
C VAL A 243 7.76 -13.85 10.36
N ALA A 244 8.29 -14.84 9.63
CA ALA A 244 9.56 -15.49 9.94
C ALA A 244 10.35 -15.85 8.69
N GLY A 245 11.66 -15.51 8.67
CA GLY A 245 12.58 -15.88 7.59
C GLY A 245 13.16 -17.30 7.81
N LEU A 246 13.12 -18.15 6.79
CA LEU A 246 13.66 -19.51 6.80
C LEU A 246 14.21 -19.90 5.42
N LEU A 247 14.86 -21.03 5.31
CA LEU A 247 15.29 -21.59 4.02
C LEU A 247 14.27 -22.64 3.54
N GLU A 248 13.74 -22.40 2.35
CA GLU A 248 12.73 -23.25 1.71
C GLU A 248 13.40 -24.17 0.68
N LYS A 249 12.98 -25.43 0.65
CA LYS A 249 13.32 -26.39 -0.40
C LYS A 249 12.09 -26.72 -1.24
N GLU A 250 12.21 -26.57 -2.56
CA GLU A 250 11.19 -27.00 -3.51
C GLU A 250 11.86 -27.76 -4.66
N GLY A 251 11.70 -29.08 -4.68
CA GLY A 251 12.49 -29.95 -5.57
C GLY A 251 13.97 -29.84 -5.28
N ASP A 252 14.75 -29.43 -6.29
CA ASP A 252 16.20 -29.17 -6.17
C ASP A 252 16.52 -27.71 -5.85
N ALA A 253 15.55 -26.81 -5.91
CA ALA A 253 15.75 -25.38 -5.64
C ALA A 253 15.70 -25.08 -4.15
N VAL A 254 16.57 -24.16 -3.72
CA VAL A 254 16.60 -23.59 -2.36
C VAL A 254 16.29 -22.11 -2.46
N TYR A 255 15.38 -21.62 -1.61
CA TYR A 255 14.99 -20.22 -1.55
C TYR A 255 15.20 -19.66 -0.14
N ASN A 256 15.60 -18.40 -0.06
CA ASN A 256 15.49 -17.62 1.17
C ASN A 256 14.04 -17.10 1.21
N THR A 257 13.27 -17.58 2.17
CA THR A 257 11.80 -17.40 2.19
C THR A 257 11.35 -16.81 3.53
N ALA A 258 10.43 -15.88 3.49
CA ALA A 258 9.67 -15.45 4.66
C ALA A 258 8.24 -15.97 4.57
N VAL A 259 7.76 -16.55 5.65
CA VAL A 259 6.42 -17.09 5.79
C VAL A 259 5.55 -16.18 6.65
N LEU A 260 4.26 -16.11 6.31
CA LEU A 260 3.22 -15.52 7.13
C LEU A 260 2.35 -16.64 7.69
N ILE A 261 2.35 -16.77 9.00
CA ILE A 261 1.47 -17.72 9.74
C ILE A 261 0.34 -16.91 10.36
N ASP A 262 -0.91 -17.36 10.18
CA ASP A 262 -2.08 -16.69 10.74
C ASP A 262 -2.36 -17.07 12.21
N ARG A 263 -3.32 -16.39 12.85
CA ARG A 263 -3.75 -16.63 14.24
C ARG A 263 -4.31 -18.04 14.48
N THR A 264 -4.74 -18.73 13.42
CA THR A 264 -5.25 -20.11 13.50
C THR A 264 -4.14 -21.14 13.29
N GLY A 265 -2.91 -20.68 13.05
CA GLY A 265 -1.72 -21.49 12.85
C GLY A 265 -1.54 -22.03 11.45
N ASN A 266 -2.26 -21.50 10.46
CA ASN A 266 -2.11 -21.88 9.06
C ASN A 266 -1.08 -21.00 8.36
N LEU A 267 -0.43 -21.54 7.33
CA LEU A 267 0.38 -20.77 6.41
C LEU A 267 -0.55 -19.88 5.56
N ALA A 268 -0.60 -18.58 5.88
CA ALA A 268 -1.40 -17.60 5.15
C ALA A 268 -0.71 -17.13 3.86
N GLY A 269 0.63 -17.22 3.79
CA GLY A 269 1.39 -16.87 2.62
C GLY A 269 2.90 -17.03 2.79
N LYS A 270 3.63 -16.86 1.69
CA LYS A 270 5.10 -16.83 1.69
C LYS A 270 5.62 -15.85 0.64
N TYR A 271 6.79 -15.31 0.90
CA TYR A 271 7.57 -14.49 -0.02
C TYR A 271 8.96 -15.10 -0.17
N ARG A 272 9.44 -15.29 -1.41
CA ARG A 272 10.79 -15.71 -1.75
C ARG A 272 11.62 -14.47 -2.08
N LYS A 273 12.75 -14.30 -1.44
CA LYS A 273 13.67 -13.17 -1.61
C LYS A 273 14.03 -12.99 -3.08
N ALA A 274 13.77 -11.81 -3.62
CA ALA A 274 14.01 -11.52 -5.03
C ALA A 274 15.44 -11.03 -5.28
N SER A 275 16.01 -10.24 -4.36
CA SER A 275 17.35 -9.68 -4.48
C SER A 275 18.32 -10.47 -3.60
N LEU A 276 19.19 -11.26 -4.21
CA LEU A 276 20.16 -12.09 -3.48
C LEU A 276 21.52 -11.41 -3.37
N PRO A 277 22.13 -11.33 -2.18
CA PRO A 277 23.54 -10.97 -2.06
C PRO A 277 24.44 -12.10 -2.61
N ARG A 278 25.69 -11.77 -2.82
CA ARG A 278 26.66 -12.68 -3.47
C ARG A 278 26.78 -14.02 -2.72
N GLU A 279 26.81 -14.00 -1.41
CA GLU A 279 27.00 -15.20 -0.58
C GLU A 279 25.83 -16.19 -0.75
N GLU A 280 24.63 -15.71 -0.93
CA GLU A 280 23.45 -16.56 -1.19
C GLU A 280 23.51 -17.16 -2.60
N ILE A 281 23.94 -16.37 -3.60
CA ILE A 281 24.10 -16.85 -4.98
C ILE A 281 25.18 -17.93 -5.03
N ASP A 282 26.34 -17.66 -4.42
CA ASP A 282 27.47 -18.61 -4.36
C ASP A 282 27.10 -19.87 -3.54
N GLY A 283 26.18 -19.75 -2.57
CA GLY A 283 25.62 -20.85 -1.77
C GLY A 283 24.47 -21.62 -2.46
N GLY A 284 24.12 -21.29 -3.71
CA GLY A 284 23.13 -22.01 -4.52
C GLY A 284 21.69 -21.64 -4.21
N VAL A 285 21.41 -20.48 -3.61
CA VAL A 285 20.06 -19.98 -3.40
C VAL A 285 19.46 -19.45 -4.69
N THR A 286 18.20 -19.77 -4.95
CA THR A 286 17.43 -19.33 -6.12
C THR A 286 16.63 -18.07 -5.79
N PRO A 287 16.61 -17.02 -6.64
CA PRO A 287 15.80 -15.84 -6.40
C PRO A 287 14.29 -16.10 -6.59
N GLY A 288 13.47 -15.37 -5.85
CA GLY A 288 12.04 -15.24 -6.12
C GLY A 288 11.76 -14.31 -7.31
N ASP A 289 10.53 -14.32 -7.81
CA ASP A 289 10.10 -13.61 -9.03
C ASP A 289 8.85 -12.73 -8.82
N ALA A 290 8.40 -12.56 -7.59
CA ALA A 290 7.16 -11.83 -7.29
C ALA A 290 7.26 -11.07 -5.95
N PHE A 291 6.50 -9.99 -5.84
CA PHE A 291 6.31 -9.21 -4.60
C PHE A 291 4.85 -9.31 -4.13
N PRO A 292 4.43 -10.43 -3.53
CA PRO A 292 3.07 -10.62 -3.08
C PRO A 292 2.74 -9.75 -1.86
N VAL A 293 1.49 -9.30 -1.78
CA VAL A 293 0.90 -8.72 -0.57
C VAL A 293 -0.10 -9.69 0.02
N PHE A 294 -0.33 -9.59 1.33
CA PHE A 294 -1.17 -10.52 2.08
C PHE A 294 -2.24 -9.77 2.84
N ASP A 295 -3.49 -10.19 2.70
CA ASP A 295 -4.59 -9.67 3.50
C ASP A 295 -4.62 -10.38 4.86
N THR A 296 -4.68 -9.58 5.93
CA THR A 296 -4.87 -10.02 7.31
C THR A 296 -6.21 -9.53 7.83
N ASP A 297 -6.60 -9.92 9.02
CA ASP A 297 -7.83 -9.43 9.67
C ASP A 297 -7.76 -7.96 10.09
N PHE A 298 -6.57 -7.34 10.09
CA PHE A 298 -6.36 -5.93 10.45
C PHE A 298 -5.97 -5.02 9.27
N GLY A 299 -5.45 -5.57 8.18
CA GLY A 299 -5.00 -4.78 7.03
C GLY A 299 -4.14 -5.59 6.06
N ARG A 300 -3.62 -4.91 5.03
CA ARG A 300 -2.78 -5.53 4.02
C ARG A 300 -1.31 -5.30 4.34
N ILE A 301 -0.51 -6.38 4.30
CA ILE A 301 0.91 -6.34 4.59
C ILE A 301 1.76 -6.78 3.41
N GLY A 302 2.99 -6.29 3.36
CA GLY A 302 4.06 -6.75 2.47
C GLY A 302 5.22 -7.34 3.27
N ILE A 303 6.05 -8.13 2.62
CA ILE A 303 7.27 -8.69 3.20
C ILE A 303 8.43 -8.45 2.23
N MET A 304 9.56 -7.96 2.75
CA MET A 304 10.87 -7.91 2.10
C MET A 304 11.85 -8.71 2.95
N ILE A 305 12.91 -9.23 2.35
CA ILE A 305 13.95 -9.93 3.10
C ILE A 305 15.31 -9.27 2.85
N CYS A 306 15.95 -8.82 3.93
CA CYS A 306 17.35 -8.40 4.00
C CYS A 306 17.81 -7.53 2.81
N TRP A 307 18.57 -8.10 1.87
CA TRP A 307 19.17 -7.39 0.74
C TRP A 307 18.15 -6.66 -0.16
N ASP A 308 16.88 -7.07 -0.15
CA ASP A 308 15.81 -6.35 -0.85
C ASP A 308 15.70 -4.89 -0.42
N VAL A 309 16.03 -4.57 0.84
CA VAL A 309 15.98 -3.19 1.36
C VAL A 309 16.95 -2.25 0.65
N THR A 310 17.99 -2.79 0.01
CA THR A 310 18.97 -2.01 -0.75
C THR A 310 18.35 -1.36 -1.99
N PHE A 311 17.33 -1.99 -2.56
CA PHE A 311 16.68 -1.54 -3.79
C PHE A 311 15.30 -0.92 -3.47
N PRO A 312 14.89 0.17 -4.16
CA PRO A 312 13.59 0.79 -3.92
C PRO A 312 12.41 -0.02 -4.48
N GLU A 313 12.64 -0.87 -5.49
CA GLU A 313 11.60 -1.58 -6.22
C GLU A 313 10.76 -2.52 -5.37
N PRO A 314 11.32 -3.36 -4.47
CA PRO A 314 10.51 -4.25 -3.64
C PRO A 314 9.48 -3.51 -2.79
N ALA A 315 9.92 -2.51 -2.03
CA ALA A 315 9.04 -1.72 -1.18
C ALA A 315 7.98 -0.97 -2.00
N ARG A 316 8.38 -0.40 -3.14
CA ARG A 316 7.47 0.30 -4.05
C ARG A 316 6.41 -0.63 -4.63
N ALA A 317 6.80 -1.82 -5.08
CA ALA A 317 5.88 -2.82 -5.61
C ALA A 317 4.85 -3.28 -4.57
N LEU A 318 5.26 -3.48 -3.33
CA LEU A 318 4.36 -3.84 -2.23
C LEU A 318 3.39 -2.70 -1.89
N ALA A 319 3.89 -1.47 -1.76
CA ALA A 319 3.07 -0.30 -1.44
C ALA A 319 2.03 0.00 -2.55
N GLN A 320 2.39 -0.17 -3.83
CA GLN A 320 1.47 0.00 -4.95
C GLN A 320 0.34 -1.02 -4.95
N GLN A 321 0.57 -2.22 -4.42
CA GLN A 321 -0.44 -3.24 -4.23
C GLN A 321 -1.26 -3.02 -2.95
N GLY A 322 -1.00 -1.92 -2.23
CA GLY A 322 -1.77 -1.50 -1.07
C GLY A 322 -1.24 -2.00 0.27
N ALA A 323 0.01 -2.44 0.36
CA ALA A 323 0.62 -2.72 1.65
C ALA A 323 0.61 -1.48 2.55
N GLU A 324 0.16 -1.64 3.78
CA GLU A 324 0.11 -0.58 4.80
C GLU A 324 1.27 -0.73 5.80
N VAL A 325 1.73 -1.97 5.98
CA VAL A 325 2.89 -2.35 6.78
C VAL A 325 3.79 -3.24 5.95
N ILE A 326 5.10 -2.99 5.98
CA ILE A 326 6.11 -3.87 5.38
C ILE A 326 6.94 -4.49 6.50
N PHE A 327 7.00 -5.82 6.54
CA PHE A 327 7.85 -6.58 7.45
C PHE A 327 9.18 -6.89 6.77
N LEU A 328 10.27 -6.71 7.52
CA LEU A 328 11.63 -6.86 7.06
C LEU A 328 12.41 -7.81 7.98
N PRO A 329 12.26 -9.14 7.85
CA PRO A 329 13.25 -10.10 8.33
C PRO A 329 14.60 -9.79 7.69
N ILE A 330 15.62 -9.49 8.48
CA ILE A 330 16.90 -9.04 7.95
C ILE A 330 18.05 -9.57 8.82
N TRP A 331 19.16 -9.95 8.21
CA TRP A 331 20.38 -10.31 8.95
C TRP A 331 21.08 -9.07 9.50
N GLY A 332 21.37 -8.13 8.61
CA GLY A 332 21.97 -6.83 8.91
C GLY A 332 21.90 -5.91 7.70
N GLY A 333 22.18 -4.63 7.88
CA GLY A 333 22.11 -3.65 6.81
C GLY A 333 22.21 -2.20 7.29
N ASP A 334 21.89 -1.26 6.40
CA ASP A 334 21.87 0.17 6.71
C ASP A 334 20.46 0.61 7.10
N VAL A 335 20.31 1.08 8.33
CA VAL A 335 19.03 1.59 8.86
C VAL A 335 18.45 2.72 8.01
N LYS A 336 19.30 3.55 7.38
CA LYS A 336 18.84 4.64 6.51
C LYS A 336 18.04 4.14 5.31
N LEU A 337 18.37 2.94 4.80
CA LEU A 337 17.60 2.32 3.72
C LEU A 337 16.22 1.87 4.22
N ALA A 338 16.12 1.29 5.41
CA ALA A 338 14.82 0.95 6.00
C ALA A 338 13.94 2.19 6.22
N MET A 339 14.53 3.27 6.78
CA MET A 339 13.85 4.56 6.93
C MET A 339 13.38 5.11 5.58
N ALA A 340 14.23 5.08 4.55
CA ALA A 340 13.88 5.54 3.21
C ALA A 340 12.69 4.77 2.63
N ARG A 341 12.63 3.42 2.81
CA ARG A 341 11.50 2.60 2.33
C ARG A 341 10.19 2.96 3.01
N ALA A 342 10.21 3.31 4.30
CA ALA A 342 9.03 3.81 5.00
C ALA A 342 8.57 5.17 4.47
N ILE A 343 9.50 6.14 4.37
CA ILE A 343 9.22 7.53 3.93
C ILE A 343 8.65 7.57 2.51
N GLU A 344 9.36 6.98 1.55
CA GLU A 344 9.04 7.10 0.13
C GLU A 344 7.78 6.35 -0.30
N ASN A 345 7.30 5.43 0.56
CA ASN A 345 6.10 4.62 0.32
C ASN A 345 4.95 4.95 1.28
N GLN A 346 5.20 5.75 2.31
CA GLN A 346 4.22 6.09 3.35
C GLN A 346 3.58 4.84 3.97
N VAL A 347 4.43 3.94 4.42
CA VAL A 347 4.07 2.66 5.06
C VAL A 347 4.79 2.53 6.40
N TYR A 348 4.19 1.86 7.36
CA TYR A 348 4.93 1.40 8.54
C TYR A 348 5.93 0.32 8.10
N LEU A 349 7.12 0.30 8.71
CA LEU A 349 8.10 -0.73 8.46
C LEU A 349 8.53 -1.38 9.78
N VAL A 350 8.58 -2.71 9.80
CA VAL A 350 8.96 -3.49 11.00
C VAL A 350 10.18 -4.33 10.66
N SER A 351 11.34 -3.96 11.19
CA SER A 351 12.57 -4.77 11.04
C SER A 351 12.76 -5.72 12.22
N SER A 352 13.23 -6.92 11.92
CA SER A 352 13.74 -7.88 12.92
C SER A 352 15.08 -8.40 12.45
N THR A 353 16.14 -8.23 13.24
CA THR A 353 17.51 -8.34 12.75
C THR A 353 18.48 -8.85 13.80
N TYR A 354 19.67 -9.25 13.34
CA TYR A 354 20.82 -9.60 14.19
C TYR A 354 21.86 -8.48 14.27
N ASP A 355 22.11 -7.75 13.19
CA ASP A 355 23.24 -6.82 13.05
C ASP A 355 22.82 -5.40 12.56
N MET A 356 21.53 -5.09 12.69
CA MET A 356 20.98 -3.75 12.43
C MET A 356 20.05 -3.39 13.59
N ILE A 357 19.32 -2.31 13.54
CA ILE A 357 18.29 -1.94 14.49
C ILE A 357 17.02 -2.80 14.29
N THR A 358 16.57 -3.47 15.34
CA THR A 358 15.26 -4.12 15.40
C THR A 358 14.24 -3.12 15.90
N ALA A 359 13.33 -2.68 15.02
CA ALA A 359 12.47 -1.55 15.34
C ALA A 359 11.16 -1.53 14.54
N VAL A 360 10.23 -0.69 14.98
CA VAL A 360 9.08 -0.25 14.21
C VAL A 360 9.33 1.19 13.78
N PHE A 361 9.21 1.46 12.47
CA PHE A 361 9.34 2.78 11.86
C PHE A 361 7.98 3.29 11.43
N ASP A 362 7.75 4.58 11.63
CA ASP A 362 6.54 5.25 11.21
C ASP A 362 6.56 5.68 9.73
N LEU A 363 5.51 6.37 9.29
CA LEU A 363 5.35 6.84 7.90
C LEU A 363 6.37 7.94 7.51
N GLU A 364 7.07 8.53 8.46
CA GLU A 364 8.15 9.51 8.27
C GLU A 364 9.54 8.87 8.42
N GLY A 365 9.58 7.54 8.59
CA GLY A 365 10.81 6.78 8.77
C GLY A 365 11.43 6.91 10.15
N GLU A 366 10.74 7.58 11.09
CA GLU A 366 11.24 7.73 12.45
C GLU A 366 11.06 6.44 13.26
N VAL A 367 12.02 6.17 14.14
CA VAL A 367 11.97 5.00 15.02
C VAL A 367 10.95 5.22 16.12
N MET A 368 9.81 4.55 16.07
CA MET A 368 8.81 4.59 17.13
C MET A 368 9.27 3.87 18.39
N LYS A 369 9.89 2.70 18.23
CA LYS A 369 10.45 1.89 19.34
C LYS A 369 11.47 0.91 18.81
N GLU A 370 12.51 0.66 19.60
CA GLU A 370 13.62 -0.24 19.31
C GLU A 370 13.67 -1.39 20.33
N ALA A 371 13.90 -2.63 19.85
CA ALA A 371 14.21 -3.78 20.67
C ALA A 371 15.72 -3.93 20.81
N LYS A 372 16.18 -4.33 22.02
CA LYS A 372 17.59 -4.50 22.39
C LYS A 372 17.79 -5.79 23.19
N GLU A 373 19.05 -6.17 23.46
CA GLU A 373 19.35 -7.40 24.21
C GLU A 373 18.66 -7.46 25.59
N ASP A 374 18.56 -6.33 26.29
CA ASP A 374 17.91 -6.22 27.61
C ASP A 374 16.38 -6.12 27.51
N ASN A 375 15.85 -5.76 26.35
CA ASN A 375 14.42 -5.72 26.05
C ASN A 375 14.17 -6.27 24.63
N PRO A 376 14.27 -7.60 24.44
CA PRO A 376 14.32 -8.20 23.11
C PRO A 376 12.97 -8.25 22.38
N VAL A 377 11.88 -7.94 23.06
CA VAL A 377 10.52 -7.96 22.48
C VAL A 377 9.87 -6.61 22.67
N ILE A 378 9.53 -5.96 21.58
CA ILE A 378 8.73 -4.72 21.63
C ILE A 378 7.43 -4.90 20.86
N VAL A 379 6.41 -4.19 21.32
CA VAL A 379 5.13 -4.04 20.64
C VAL A 379 4.77 -2.55 20.58
N VAL A 380 4.31 -2.12 19.42
CA VAL A 380 3.91 -0.72 19.15
C VAL A 380 2.50 -0.73 18.58
N GLU A 381 1.61 0.05 19.18
CA GLU A 381 0.27 0.25 18.65
C GLU A 381 0.27 1.38 17.61
N VAL A 382 -0.26 1.13 16.42
CA VAL A 382 -0.38 2.08 15.32
C VAL A 382 -1.81 2.14 14.81
N ASN A 383 -2.18 3.26 14.21
CA ASN A 383 -3.46 3.40 13.51
C ASN A 383 -3.23 3.37 12.00
N LEU A 384 -3.67 2.32 11.32
CA LEU A 384 -3.50 2.18 9.87
C LEU A 384 -4.26 3.23 9.04
N ASN A 385 -5.19 3.97 9.66
CA ASN A 385 -5.85 5.11 9.03
C ASN A 385 -5.04 6.41 9.14
N GLU A 386 -3.88 6.38 9.82
CA GLU A 386 -3.04 7.56 9.94
C GLU A 386 -2.52 8.01 8.56
N GLN A 387 -2.60 9.30 8.31
CA GLN A 387 -2.10 9.95 7.11
C GLN A 387 -1.09 11.03 7.51
N LYS A 388 0.07 11.00 6.87
CA LYS A 388 1.05 12.09 6.96
C LYS A 388 0.85 13.02 5.79
N LEU A 389 0.42 14.25 6.08
CA LEU A 389 0.19 15.28 5.08
C LEU A 389 1.41 16.18 5.00
N TRP A 390 2.00 16.28 3.81
CA TRP A 390 3.16 17.16 3.60
C TRP A 390 2.70 18.62 3.51
N PRO A 391 3.33 19.56 4.24
CA PRO A 391 2.83 20.93 4.38
C PRO A 391 2.59 21.68 3.07
N TRP A 392 3.41 21.42 2.05
CA TRP A 392 3.34 22.10 0.75
C TRP A 392 2.62 21.29 -0.34
N LEU A 393 2.32 20.01 -0.06
CA LEU A 393 1.80 19.08 -1.04
C LEU A 393 0.42 18.53 -0.66
N GLY A 394 0.20 18.16 0.62
CA GLY A 394 -0.96 17.44 1.09
C GLY A 394 -0.71 15.94 1.18
N ASP A 395 -1.64 15.13 0.72
CA ASP A 395 -1.59 13.66 0.77
C ASP A 395 -0.57 13.09 -0.22
N PHE A 396 0.63 12.81 0.25
CA PHE A 396 1.69 12.25 -0.57
C PHE A 396 1.43 10.79 -0.94
N LYS A 397 0.89 9.99 -0.02
CA LYS A 397 0.61 8.56 -0.28
C LYS A 397 -0.28 8.38 -1.51
N ASN A 398 -1.36 9.13 -1.58
CA ASN A 398 -2.30 9.08 -2.70
C ASN A 398 -1.76 9.75 -3.98
N ARG A 399 -0.66 10.48 -3.91
CA ARG A 399 0.02 11.04 -5.09
C ARG A 399 1.00 10.08 -5.74
N ILE A 400 1.60 9.18 -4.98
CA ILE A 400 2.64 8.27 -5.48
C ILE A 400 2.23 7.56 -6.78
N PRO A 401 1.08 6.88 -6.87
CA PRO A 401 0.71 6.14 -8.09
C PRO A 401 0.61 7.03 -9.33
N ARG A 402 0.10 8.26 -9.17
CA ARG A 402 -0.13 9.18 -10.29
C ARG A 402 1.10 10.00 -10.70
N GLU A 403 2.12 10.09 -9.84
CA GLU A 403 3.33 10.88 -10.11
C GLU A 403 4.54 10.02 -10.48
N MET A 404 4.38 8.72 -10.44
CA MET A 404 5.39 7.82 -10.94
C MET A 404 5.65 8.07 -12.44
N PRO A 405 6.91 7.95 -12.87
CA PRO A 405 7.24 7.91 -14.29
C PRO A 405 6.42 6.84 -14.99
N SER A 406 6.00 7.10 -16.24
CA SER A 406 5.35 6.05 -17.03
C SER A 406 6.27 4.84 -17.19
N GLN A 407 5.69 3.66 -17.32
CA GLN A 407 6.48 2.43 -17.57
C GLN A 407 7.38 2.56 -18.80
N LYS A 408 6.93 3.30 -19.82
CA LYS A 408 7.74 3.65 -21.00
C LYS A 408 8.97 4.49 -20.64
N ALA A 409 8.86 5.40 -19.66
CA ALA A 409 9.98 6.27 -19.25
C ALA A 409 11.06 5.53 -18.45
N ILE A 410 10.69 4.48 -17.69
CA ILE A 410 11.67 3.67 -16.94
C ILE A 410 12.32 2.58 -17.80
N GLY A 411 11.90 2.42 -19.04
CA GLY A 411 12.50 1.46 -19.97
C GLY A 411 12.19 -0.01 -19.66
N TYR A 412 11.22 -0.30 -18.82
CA TYR A 412 10.73 -1.68 -18.66
C TYR A 412 10.10 -2.12 -19.98
N LYS A 413 10.61 -3.21 -20.54
CA LYS A 413 10.00 -3.84 -21.70
C LYS A 413 8.65 -4.40 -21.26
N THR A 414 7.57 -3.77 -21.72
CA THR A 414 6.25 -4.41 -21.69
C THR A 414 6.27 -5.55 -22.71
N ASN A 415 6.22 -6.78 -22.25
CA ASN A 415 6.04 -7.95 -23.10
C ASN A 415 4.64 -7.93 -23.72
#